data_96c20bc18b94d8f9e04ba53b4acd5f6b
#
_entry.id   96c20bc18b94d8f9e04ba53b4acd5f6b
#
_cell.length_a   1.000
_cell.length_b   1.000
_cell.length_c   1.000
_cell.angle_alpha   90.00
_cell.angle_beta   90.00
_cell.angle_gamma   90.00
#
_symmetry.space_group_name_H-M   'P 1'
#
loop_
_entity.id
_entity.type
_entity.pdbx_description
1 polymer ?
#
loop_
_entity_poly.entity_id
_entity_poly.type
_entity_poly.pdbx_seq_one_letter_code
_entity_poly.pdbx_strand_id
1 'polypeptide(L)'
;MTDSSGWPGAFFWITMVSVVILNTANGIYQNSVFGMAAKLPPKYTGAVVLGANLSGTFTALLSFFSEYMAPNIRTAAIYYFITALFILLACFDTYFALPINRFYRYSELLHQKAASKRQLENKATGKQDTPPYWKIFRQCFPQLFNTFFVFFVTLALFPNVHSDIQSSDPHFVISGKYYATVMCFLTFNTTALIGSSIASLVQWPSKKYLVIPVVWRVLYIPLFLFCNYQPKDIARVLPVYINNDWVYFVIAVTMGVSSGYFSSVSMMYCPRMVESQHSATAGMFGAASLITGIFTGIMFSMVMPSLVANVSLGLS
;
A
#
# COMPACT_ATOMS: atom_id res chain seq x y z
N MET A 1 -2.52 25.37 18.45
CA MET A 1 -3.08 24.08 18.88
C MET A 1 -4.08 24.35 19.97
N THR A 2 -5.33 24.05 19.75
CA THR A 2 -6.42 24.18 20.73
C THR A 2 -6.25 23.15 21.84
N ASP A 3 -6.42 23.58 23.08
CA ASP A 3 -6.49 22.66 24.21
C ASP A 3 -7.84 21.92 24.14
N SER A 4 -7.78 20.60 23.97
CA SER A 4 -8.96 19.73 23.85
C SER A 4 -9.36 19.09 25.18
N SER A 5 -8.69 19.41 26.27
CA SER A 5 -8.95 18.82 27.59
C SER A 5 -10.36 19.12 28.12
N GLY A 6 -10.95 20.25 27.70
CA GLY A 6 -12.32 20.64 28.10
C GLY A 6 -13.44 19.98 27.29
N TRP A 7 -13.14 19.31 26.16
CA TRP A 7 -14.15 18.72 25.26
C TRP A 7 -13.67 17.46 24.50
N PRO A 8 -13.15 16.45 25.20
CA PRO A 8 -12.52 15.27 24.57
C PRO A 8 -13.46 14.46 23.69
N GLY A 9 -14.75 14.36 24.03
CA GLY A 9 -15.73 13.65 23.24
C GLY A 9 -16.03 14.32 21.89
N ALA A 10 -16.22 15.65 21.88
CA ALA A 10 -16.43 16.40 20.64
C ALA A 10 -15.16 16.38 19.76
N PHE A 11 -13.98 16.50 20.36
CA PHE A 11 -12.70 16.37 19.66
C PHE A 11 -12.56 15.00 18.96
N PHE A 12 -12.90 13.92 19.65
CA PHE A 12 -12.90 12.56 19.08
C PHE A 12 -13.79 12.48 17.84
N TRP A 13 -15.04 12.92 17.94
CA TRP A 13 -15.99 12.84 16.83
C TRP A 13 -15.59 13.72 15.64
N ILE A 14 -15.12 14.95 15.89
CA ILE A 14 -14.64 15.84 14.83
C ILE A 14 -13.44 15.20 14.12
N THR A 15 -12.51 14.62 14.86
CA THR A 15 -11.35 13.93 14.30
C THR A 15 -11.79 12.73 13.45
N MET A 16 -12.71 11.90 13.96
CA MET A 16 -13.21 10.73 13.23
C MET A 16 -13.90 11.11 11.93
N VAL A 17 -14.78 12.12 11.95
CA VAL A 17 -15.46 12.61 10.74
C VAL A 17 -14.43 13.17 9.73
N SER A 18 -13.46 13.95 10.19
CA SER A 18 -12.41 14.50 9.34
C SER A 18 -11.57 13.39 8.68
N VAL A 19 -11.22 12.34 9.44
CA VAL A 19 -10.48 11.18 8.92
C VAL A 19 -11.29 10.41 7.87
N VAL A 20 -12.59 10.21 8.10
CA VAL A 20 -13.48 9.55 7.14
C VAL A 20 -13.57 10.35 5.84
N ILE A 21 -13.78 11.65 5.91
CA ILE A 21 -13.86 12.54 4.72
C ILE A 21 -12.54 12.50 3.95
N LEU A 22 -11.40 12.64 4.65
CA LEU A 22 -10.06 12.61 4.05
C LEU A 22 -9.78 11.28 3.34
N ASN A 23 -10.08 10.15 3.99
CA ASN A 23 -9.85 8.84 3.39
C ASN A 23 -10.79 8.54 2.21
N THR A 24 -12.03 9.01 2.27
CA THR A 24 -12.97 8.91 1.14
C THR A 24 -12.45 9.69 -0.07
N ALA A 25 -12.03 10.94 0.13
CA ALA A 25 -11.44 11.76 -0.92
C ALA A 25 -10.16 11.12 -1.49
N ASN A 26 -9.28 10.60 -0.62
CA ASN A 26 -8.06 9.90 -1.03
C ASN A 26 -8.37 8.65 -1.85
N GLY A 27 -9.37 7.85 -1.46
CA GLY A 27 -9.79 6.65 -2.21
C GLY A 27 -10.29 6.99 -3.63
N ILE A 28 -11.09 8.05 -3.77
CA ILE A 28 -11.57 8.53 -5.07
C ILE A 28 -10.39 9.03 -5.92
N TYR A 29 -9.49 9.82 -5.33
CA TYR A 29 -8.31 10.34 -6.00
C TYR A 29 -7.39 9.21 -6.48
N GLN A 30 -7.07 8.28 -5.61
CA GLN A 30 -6.20 7.13 -5.93
C GLN A 30 -6.78 6.29 -7.07
N ASN A 31 -8.07 6.00 -7.03
CA ASN A 31 -8.76 5.25 -8.08
C ASN A 31 -8.71 5.99 -9.44
N SER A 32 -8.90 7.31 -9.42
CA SER A 32 -8.81 8.15 -10.61
C SER A 32 -7.41 8.17 -11.21
N VAL A 33 -6.37 8.27 -10.37
CA VAL A 33 -4.96 8.24 -10.80
C VAL A 33 -4.60 6.90 -11.45
N PHE A 34 -5.02 5.77 -10.87
CA PHE A 34 -4.80 4.46 -11.49
C PHE A 34 -5.56 4.29 -12.80
N GLY A 35 -6.81 4.79 -12.89
CA GLY A 35 -7.56 4.82 -14.14
C GLY A 35 -6.90 5.64 -15.24
N MET A 36 -6.33 6.79 -14.87
CA MET A 36 -5.57 7.64 -15.79
C MET A 36 -4.25 7.00 -16.21
N ALA A 37 -3.48 6.46 -15.28
CA ALA A 37 -2.20 5.80 -15.56
C ALA A 37 -2.37 4.55 -16.42
N ALA A 38 -3.48 3.83 -16.30
CA ALA A 38 -3.78 2.63 -17.07
C ALA A 38 -4.04 2.92 -18.57
N LYS A 39 -4.35 4.15 -18.94
CA LYS A 39 -4.43 4.59 -20.35
C LYS A 39 -3.03 4.75 -20.99
N LEU A 40 -2.01 4.92 -20.18
CA LEU A 40 -0.63 5.10 -20.62
C LEU A 40 0.09 3.73 -20.71
N PRO A 41 1.28 3.65 -21.31
CA PRO A 41 2.08 2.44 -21.29
C PRO A 41 2.26 1.90 -19.85
N PRO A 42 2.31 0.58 -19.66
CA PRO A 42 2.28 -0.05 -18.32
C PRO A 42 3.35 0.41 -17.33
N LYS A 43 4.49 0.91 -17.84
CA LYS A 43 5.53 1.51 -17.00
C LYS A 43 5.03 2.70 -16.16
N TYR A 44 4.01 3.41 -16.63
CA TYR A 44 3.42 4.54 -15.88
C TYR A 44 2.53 4.09 -14.74
N THR A 45 1.82 2.95 -14.90
CA THR A 45 1.10 2.33 -13.77
C THR A 45 2.09 1.86 -12.69
N GLY A 46 3.22 1.27 -13.11
CA GLY A 46 4.32 0.94 -12.20
C GLY A 46 4.91 2.16 -11.51
N ALA A 47 5.05 3.29 -12.23
CA ALA A 47 5.53 4.56 -11.66
C ALA A 47 4.59 5.11 -10.57
N VAL A 48 3.28 4.94 -10.69
CA VAL A 48 2.32 5.32 -9.63
C VAL A 48 2.55 4.49 -8.36
N VAL A 49 2.74 3.18 -8.48
CA VAL A 49 3.05 2.32 -7.32
C VAL A 49 4.41 2.67 -6.73
N LEU A 50 5.40 2.91 -7.59
CA LEU A 50 6.74 3.36 -7.16
C LEU A 50 6.66 4.68 -6.37
N GLY A 51 5.91 5.65 -6.87
CA GLY A 51 5.67 6.93 -6.19
C GLY A 51 4.99 6.78 -4.84
N ALA A 52 4.01 5.87 -4.74
CA ALA A 52 3.36 5.56 -3.47
C ALA A 52 4.35 4.99 -2.43
N ASN A 53 5.22 4.05 -2.83
CA ASN A 53 6.25 3.50 -1.97
C ASN A 53 7.35 4.53 -1.62
N LEU A 54 7.71 5.39 -2.57
CA LEU A 54 8.63 6.51 -2.32
C LEU A 54 8.06 7.48 -1.28
N SER A 55 6.79 7.82 -1.40
CA SER A 55 6.07 8.65 -0.42
C SER A 55 6.10 8.01 0.98
N GLY A 56 5.85 6.70 1.07
CA GLY A 56 5.93 5.95 2.32
C GLY A 56 7.33 6.00 2.95
N THR A 57 8.38 5.79 2.14
CA THR A 57 9.78 5.88 2.59
C THR A 57 10.11 7.28 3.10
N PHE A 58 9.70 8.32 2.35
CA PHE A 58 9.93 9.70 2.71
C PHE A 58 9.19 10.06 4.02
N THR A 59 7.96 9.62 4.17
CA THR A 59 7.16 9.81 5.39
C THR A 59 7.81 9.12 6.60
N ALA A 60 8.34 7.91 6.44
CA ALA A 60 9.04 7.19 7.50
C ALA A 60 10.33 7.91 7.92
N LEU A 61 11.10 8.43 6.95
CA LEU A 61 12.28 9.25 7.22
C LEU A 61 11.92 10.54 7.96
N LEU A 62 10.89 11.24 7.54
CA LEU A 62 10.41 12.44 8.20
C LEU A 62 9.96 12.17 9.64
N SER A 63 9.27 11.06 9.87
CA SER A 63 8.87 10.63 11.21
C SER A 63 10.09 10.42 12.10
N PHE A 64 11.08 9.69 11.61
CA PHE A 64 12.33 9.44 12.33
C PHE A 64 13.09 10.73 12.65
N PHE A 65 13.31 11.61 11.65
CA PHE A 65 14.01 12.88 11.87
C PHE A 65 13.24 13.83 12.78
N SER A 66 11.93 13.88 12.66
CA SER A 66 11.09 14.70 13.54
C SER A 66 11.18 14.24 15.00
N GLU A 67 11.21 12.93 15.22
CA GLU A 67 11.36 12.34 16.56
C GLU A 67 12.78 12.53 17.12
N TYR A 68 13.80 12.48 16.26
CA TYR A 68 15.19 12.67 16.65
C TYR A 68 15.52 14.13 17.00
N MET A 69 15.04 15.09 16.19
CA MET A 69 15.38 16.51 16.32
C MET A 69 14.51 17.28 17.32
N ALA A 70 13.31 16.80 17.60
CA ALA A 70 12.38 17.54 18.44
C ALA A 70 12.60 17.27 19.93
N PRO A 71 12.55 18.32 20.77
CA PRO A 71 12.73 18.18 22.21
C PRO A 71 11.56 17.46 22.89
N ASN A 72 10.38 17.43 22.24
CA ASN A 72 9.19 16.76 22.75
C ASN A 72 8.27 16.30 21.60
N ILE A 73 7.38 15.34 21.89
CA ILE A 73 6.45 14.72 20.94
C ILE A 73 5.56 15.74 20.22
N ARG A 74 5.15 16.81 20.91
CA ARG A 74 4.31 17.87 20.33
C ARG A 74 5.02 18.62 19.22
N THR A 75 6.28 18.96 19.42
CA THR A 75 7.12 19.66 18.44
C THR A 75 7.44 18.73 17.25
N ALA A 76 7.71 17.45 17.52
CA ALA A 76 7.89 16.44 16.47
C ALA A 76 6.67 16.39 15.54
N ALA A 77 5.46 16.31 16.10
CA ALA A 77 4.24 16.32 15.32
C ALA A 77 4.07 17.59 14.46
N ILE A 78 4.43 18.77 14.99
CA ILE A 78 4.36 20.04 14.24
C ILE A 78 5.31 19.98 13.03
N TYR A 79 6.56 19.59 13.22
CA TYR A 79 7.54 19.48 12.14
C TYR A 79 7.08 18.50 11.06
N TYR A 80 6.58 17.34 11.47
CA TYR A 80 6.03 16.34 10.57
C TYR A 80 4.87 16.88 9.71
N PHE A 81 3.85 17.47 10.33
CA PHE A 81 2.67 17.95 9.60
C PHE A 81 2.95 19.17 8.72
N ILE A 82 3.81 20.10 9.15
CA ILE A 82 4.18 21.24 8.33
C ILE A 82 4.93 20.78 7.08
N THR A 83 5.89 19.86 7.22
CA THR A 83 6.63 19.32 6.08
C THR A 83 5.70 18.56 5.13
N ALA A 84 4.80 17.75 5.68
CA ALA A 84 3.79 17.04 4.87
C ALA A 84 2.90 18.01 4.07
N LEU A 85 2.52 19.15 4.65
CA LEU A 85 1.72 20.17 3.96
C LEU A 85 2.47 20.76 2.75
N PHE A 86 3.76 21.11 2.89
CA PHE A 86 4.57 21.60 1.79
C PHE A 86 4.70 20.59 0.65
N ILE A 87 4.85 19.31 0.99
CA ILE A 87 4.92 18.24 -0.02
C ILE A 87 3.58 18.09 -0.75
N LEU A 88 2.45 18.14 -0.02
CA LEU A 88 1.13 18.08 -0.63
C LEU A 88 0.89 19.25 -1.59
N LEU A 89 1.32 20.46 -1.24
CA LEU A 89 1.25 21.63 -2.14
C LEU A 89 2.10 21.40 -3.40
N ALA A 90 3.33 20.91 -3.27
CA ALA A 90 4.17 20.58 -4.42
C ALA A 90 3.55 19.48 -5.30
N CYS A 91 2.92 18.46 -4.71
CA CYS A 91 2.19 17.44 -5.47
C CYS A 91 0.98 18.03 -6.21
N PHE A 92 0.26 18.96 -5.58
CA PHE A 92 -0.85 19.68 -6.21
C PHE A 92 -0.38 20.46 -7.44
N ASP A 93 0.72 21.20 -7.33
CA ASP A 93 1.29 21.96 -8.45
C ASP A 93 1.74 21.03 -9.60
N THR A 94 2.35 19.88 -9.28
CA THR A 94 2.75 18.90 -10.30
C THR A 94 1.55 18.30 -11.04
N TYR A 95 0.41 18.13 -10.36
CA TYR A 95 -0.81 17.64 -11.02
C TYR A 95 -1.29 18.61 -12.10
N PHE A 96 -1.28 19.93 -11.84
CA PHE A 96 -1.63 20.94 -12.84
C PHE A 96 -0.57 21.11 -13.94
N ALA A 97 0.68 20.74 -13.67
CA ALA A 97 1.75 20.71 -14.66
C ALA A 97 1.64 19.50 -15.62
N LEU A 98 0.89 18.46 -15.26
CA LEU A 98 0.78 17.24 -16.07
C LEU A 98 0.29 17.50 -17.51
N PRO A 99 -0.74 18.32 -17.79
CA PRO A 99 -1.20 18.63 -19.14
C PRO A 99 -0.19 19.42 -19.98
N ILE A 100 0.85 20.01 -19.37
CA ILE A 100 1.92 20.72 -20.08
C ILE A 100 2.86 19.71 -20.76
N ASN A 101 2.94 18.48 -20.26
CA ASN A 101 3.79 17.44 -20.82
C ASN A 101 3.25 16.99 -22.19
N ARG A 102 4.10 17.13 -23.24
CA ARG A 102 3.74 16.82 -24.62
C ARG A 102 3.31 15.36 -24.83
N PHE A 103 3.97 14.43 -24.13
CA PHE A 103 3.65 13.01 -24.24
C PHE A 103 2.28 12.69 -23.62
N TYR A 104 1.97 13.27 -22.46
CA TYR A 104 0.68 13.10 -21.82
C TYR A 104 -0.46 13.64 -22.70
N ARG A 105 -0.30 14.87 -23.23
CA ARG A 105 -1.27 15.47 -24.18
C ARG A 105 -1.48 14.63 -25.41
N TYR A 106 -0.40 14.13 -26.00
CA TYR A 106 -0.48 13.26 -27.18
C TYR A 106 -1.26 11.97 -26.87
N SER A 107 -0.95 11.29 -25.78
CA SER A 107 -1.65 10.08 -25.36
C SER A 107 -3.14 10.34 -25.09
N GLU A 108 -3.47 11.43 -24.40
CA GLU A 108 -4.86 11.82 -24.13
C GLU A 108 -5.64 12.11 -25.41
N LEU A 109 -5.05 12.84 -26.36
CA LEU A 109 -5.63 13.09 -27.67
C LEU A 109 -5.88 11.80 -28.47
N LEU A 110 -4.97 10.83 -28.40
CA LEU A 110 -5.17 9.53 -29.05
C LEU A 110 -6.35 8.78 -28.43
N HIS A 111 -6.46 8.77 -27.11
CA HIS A 111 -7.59 8.15 -26.41
C HIS A 111 -8.92 8.84 -26.71
N GLN A 112 -8.94 10.18 -26.76
CA GLN A 112 -10.13 10.95 -27.11
C GLN A 112 -10.57 10.68 -28.55
N LYS A 113 -9.64 10.65 -29.52
CA LYS A 113 -9.95 10.29 -30.92
C LYS A 113 -10.50 8.87 -31.04
N ALA A 114 -9.89 7.92 -30.36
CA ALA A 114 -10.36 6.53 -30.34
C ALA A 114 -11.76 6.40 -29.72
N ALA A 115 -12.01 7.12 -28.63
CA ALA A 115 -13.33 7.17 -27.98
C ALA A 115 -14.40 7.81 -28.89
N SER A 116 -14.10 8.95 -29.54
CA SER A 116 -15.02 9.61 -30.46
C SER A 116 -15.35 8.75 -31.68
N LYS A 117 -14.35 8.10 -32.26
CA LYS A 117 -14.56 7.17 -33.37
C LYS A 117 -15.51 6.02 -32.98
N ARG A 118 -15.29 5.45 -31.79
CA ARG A 118 -16.12 4.39 -31.26
C ARG A 118 -17.55 4.83 -30.97
N GLN A 119 -17.75 6.04 -30.42
CA GLN A 119 -19.08 6.59 -30.20
C GLN A 119 -19.87 6.73 -31.52
N LEU A 120 -19.17 7.14 -32.59
CA LEU A 120 -19.76 7.22 -33.93
C LEU A 120 -20.15 5.83 -34.46
N GLU A 121 -19.26 4.83 -34.33
CA GLU A 121 -19.52 3.44 -34.73
C GLU A 121 -20.68 2.81 -33.92
N ASN A 122 -20.72 3.06 -32.59
CA ASN A 122 -21.79 2.57 -31.73
C ASN A 122 -23.15 3.21 -32.05
N LYS A 123 -23.16 4.52 -32.34
CA LYS A 123 -24.37 5.20 -32.80
C LYS A 123 -24.88 4.64 -34.15
N ALA A 124 -23.97 4.33 -35.07
CA ALA A 124 -24.31 3.73 -36.36
C ALA A 124 -24.85 2.30 -36.25
N THR A 125 -24.41 1.56 -35.23
CA THR A 125 -24.79 0.14 -35.03
C THR A 125 -25.85 -0.06 -33.93
N GLY A 126 -26.37 1.02 -33.31
CA GLY A 126 -27.37 0.95 -32.22
C GLY A 126 -26.86 0.25 -30.97
N LYS A 127 -25.55 0.08 -30.82
CA LYS A 127 -24.92 -0.57 -29.62
C LYS A 127 -24.79 0.43 -28.48
N GLN A 128 -25.16 -0.04 -27.28
CA GLN A 128 -25.03 0.73 -26.06
C GLN A 128 -23.54 0.96 -25.68
N ASP A 129 -23.20 2.18 -25.35
CA ASP A 129 -21.78 2.62 -25.12
C ASP A 129 -21.27 2.27 -23.70
N THR A 130 -22.00 1.44 -22.96
CA THR A 130 -21.58 1.02 -21.62
C THR A 130 -20.47 -0.04 -21.71
N PRO A 131 -19.33 0.17 -21.00
CA PRO A 131 -18.28 -0.85 -20.93
C PRO A 131 -18.84 -2.17 -20.36
N PRO A 132 -18.47 -3.33 -20.92
CA PRO A 132 -18.90 -4.62 -20.40
C PRO A 132 -18.17 -4.95 -19.10
N TYR A 133 -18.53 -4.29 -18.00
CA TYR A 133 -17.84 -4.34 -16.70
C TYR A 133 -17.57 -5.76 -16.22
N TRP A 134 -18.56 -6.67 -16.34
CA TRP A 134 -18.42 -8.05 -15.92
C TRP A 134 -17.39 -8.82 -16.73
N LYS A 135 -17.36 -8.62 -18.06
CA LYS A 135 -16.36 -9.23 -18.94
C LYS A 135 -14.95 -8.74 -18.59
N ILE A 136 -14.79 -7.42 -18.39
CA ILE A 136 -13.52 -6.80 -17.99
C ILE A 136 -13.06 -7.38 -16.65
N PHE A 137 -13.94 -7.39 -15.65
CA PHE A 137 -13.64 -7.93 -14.32
C PHE A 137 -13.16 -9.39 -14.41
N ARG A 138 -13.88 -10.25 -15.14
CA ARG A 138 -13.52 -11.67 -15.29
C ARG A 138 -12.17 -11.86 -15.99
N GLN A 139 -11.87 -11.05 -17.00
CA GLN A 139 -10.57 -11.10 -17.69
C GLN A 139 -9.42 -10.66 -16.79
N CYS A 140 -9.62 -9.64 -15.95
CA CYS A 140 -8.61 -9.13 -15.03
C CYS A 140 -8.52 -9.93 -13.74
N PHE A 141 -9.49 -10.77 -13.41
CA PHE A 141 -9.64 -11.43 -12.11
C PHE A 141 -8.34 -12.03 -11.55
N PRO A 142 -7.49 -12.75 -12.30
CA PRO A 142 -6.25 -13.29 -11.77
C PRO A 142 -5.31 -12.19 -11.22
N GLN A 143 -5.26 -11.04 -11.89
CA GLN A 143 -4.41 -9.93 -11.45
C GLN A 143 -5.05 -9.12 -10.32
N LEU A 144 -6.37 -9.00 -10.33
CA LEU A 144 -7.13 -8.41 -9.23
C LEU A 144 -6.93 -9.22 -7.95
N PHE A 145 -7.01 -10.56 -8.04
CA PHE A 145 -6.72 -11.46 -6.92
C PHE A 145 -5.28 -11.29 -6.43
N ASN A 146 -4.30 -11.24 -7.34
CA ASN A 146 -2.90 -11.04 -6.97
C ASN A 146 -2.72 -9.72 -6.21
N THR A 147 -3.27 -8.63 -6.71
CA THR A 147 -3.21 -7.31 -6.06
C THR A 147 -3.88 -7.36 -4.69
N PHE A 148 -5.10 -7.86 -4.61
CA PHE A 148 -5.82 -8.06 -3.37
C PHE A 148 -5.00 -8.83 -2.35
N PHE A 149 -4.48 -10.00 -2.73
CA PHE A 149 -3.81 -10.91 -1.81
C PHE A 149 -2.45 -10.38 -1.32
N VAL A 150 -1.71 -9.67 -2.18
CA VAL A 150 -0.48 -8.99 -1.76
C VAL A 150 -0.76 -7.99 -0.66
N PHE A 151 -1.78 -7.14 -0.82
CA PHE A 151 -2.14 -6.14 0.17
C PHE A 151 -2.80 -6.75 1.40
N PHE A 152 -3.61 -7.79 1.24
CA PHE A 152 -4.19 -8.54 2.35
C PHE A 152 -3.10 -9.06 3.30
N VAL A 153 -2.13 -9.84 2.79
CA VAL A 153 -1.05 -10.38 3.63
C VAL A 153 -0.19 -9.27 4.22
N THR A 154 0.11 -8.24 3.43
CA THR A 154 0.91 -7.11 3.91
C THR A 154 0.24 -6.41 5.08
N LEU A 155 -1.03 -6.03 4.93
CA LEU A 155 -1.75 -5.27 5.95
C LEU A 155 -2.25 -6.13 7.13
N ALA A 156 -2.28 -7.44 6.96
CA ALA A 156 -2.47 -8.37 8.07
C ALA A 156 -1.31 -8.31 9.09
N LEU A 157 -0.13 -7.91 8.63
CA LEU A 157 1.10 -7.84 9.44
C LEU A 157 1.56 -6.39 9.68
N PHE A 158 1.62 -5.58 8.64
CA PHE A 158 2.08 -4.19 8.70
C PHE A 158 0.87 -3.23 8.79
N PRO A 159 0.87 -2.23 9.67
CA PRO A 159 1.90 -2.01 10.69
C PRO A 159 1.67 -2.77 12.00
N ASN A 160 0.46 -3.28 12.27
CA ASN A 160 0.00 -3.68 13.61
C ASN A 160 0.91 -4.73 14.28
N VAL A 161 1.09 -5.89 13.64
CA VAL A 161 1.95 -6.96 14.19
C VAL A 161 3.41 -6.52 14.18
N HIS A 162 3.84 -5.92 13.09
CA HIS A 162 5.24 -5.56 12.84
C HIS A 162 5.74 -4.49 13.82
N SER A 163 4.90 -3.49 14.19
CA SER A 163 5.28 -2.43 15.13
C SER A 163 5.34 -2.89 16.59
N ASP A 164 4.62 -3.97 16.93
CA ASP A 164 4.56 -4.51 18.29
C ASP A 164 5.60 -5.62 18.53
N ILE A 165 6.46 -5.92 17.54
CA ILE A 165 7.63 -6.78 17.74
C ILE A 165 8.69 -5.99 18.49
N GLN A 166 9.14 -6.56 19.61
CA GLN A 166 10.17 -5.98 20.46
C GLN A 166 11.54 -6.64 20.21
N SER A 167 12.61 -5.87 20.46
CA SER A 167 13.96 -6.43 20.41
C SER A 167 14.11 -7.57 21.40
N SER A 168 14.73 -8.65 20.95
CA SER A 168 15.06 -9.79 21.80
C SER A 168 16.41 -9.59 22.51
N ASP A 169 17.31 -8.78 21.92
CA ASP A 169 18.61 -8.43 22.47
C ASP A 169 18.59 -7.02 23.06
N PRO A 170 18.79 -6.84 24.39
CA PRO A 170 18.88 -5.52 25.01
C PRO A 170 20.02 -4.64 24.47
N HIS A 171 21.06 -5.25 23.89
CA HIS A 171 22.22 -4.58 23.30
C HIS A 171 22.17 -4.46 21.78
N PHE A 172 20.98 -4.67 21.19
CA PHE A 172 20.82 -4.52 19.74
C PHE A 172 21.20 -3.10 19.28
N VAL A 173 21.77 -3.00 18.08
CA VAL A 173 22.30 -1.75 17.49
C VAL A 173 21.29 -0.60 17.51
N ILE A 174 20.00 -0.90 17.42
CA ILE A 174 18.90 0.09 17.41
C ILE A 174 18.29 0.16 18.81
N SER A 175 18.35 1.35 19.42
CA SER A 175 17.70 1.62 20.71
C SER A 175 16.23 1.26 20.69
N GLY A 176 15.72 0.68 21.78
CA GLY A 176 14.31 0.28 21.90
C GLY A 176 13.31 1.41 21.60
N LYS A 177 13.69 2.67 21.86
CA LYS A 177 12.88 3.86 21.53
C LYS A 177 12.60 3.96 20.02
N TYR A 178 13.60 3.69 19.18
CA TYR A 178 13.50 3.83 17.73
C TYR A 178 13.28 2.49 17.02
N TYR A 179 13.18 1.39 17.76
CA TYR A 179 13.12 0.04 17.19
C TYR A 179 11.94 -0.12 16.22
N ALA A 180 10.73 0.23 16.64
CA ALA A 180 9.55 0.17 15.79
C ALA A 180 9.64 1.13 14.58
N THR A 181 10.15 2.36 14.77
CA THR A 181 10.28 3.34 13.70
C THR A 181 11.25 2.86 12.61
N VAL A 182 12.38 2.25 13.00
CA VAL A 182 13.40 1.79 12.05
C VAL A 182 13.08 0.40 11.53
N MET A 183 12.86 -0.58 12.41
CA MET A 183 12.71 -1.98 12.02
C MET A 183 11.37 -2.27 11.33
N CYS A 184 10.30 -1.55 11.71
CA CYS A 184 9.01 -1.69 11.05
C CYS A 184 8.86 -0.66 9.90
N PHE A 185 8.67 0.62 10.24
CA PHE A 185 8.23 1.60 9.24
C PHE A 185 9.30 1.91 8.19
N LEU A 186 10.53 2.22 8.59
CA LEU A 186 11.59 2.58 7.65
C LEU A 186 12.02 1.37 6.81
N THR A 187 12.25 0.22 7.43
CA THR A 187 12.65 -1.01 6.74
C THR A 187 11.61 -1.42 5.72
N PHE A 188 10.32 -1.49 6.11
CA PHE A 188 9.25 -1.89 5.20
C PHE A 188 9.13 -0.94 4.01
N ASN A 189 9.02 0.37 4.24
CA ASN A 189 8.81 1.34 3.16
C ASN A 189 10.00 1.40 2.21
N THR A 190 11.24 1.39 2.73
CA THR A 190 12.46 1.40 1.90
C THR A 190 12.58 0.13 1.06
N THR A 191 12.31 -1.03 1.65
CA THR A 191 12.39 -2.30 0.93
C THR A 191 11.25 -2.49 -0.07
N ALA A 192 10.05 -1.98 0.21
CA ALA A 192 8.96 -1.92 -0.75
C ALA A 192 9.28 -0.98 -1.93
N LEU A 193 9.96 0.16 -1.67
CA LEU A 193 10.46 1.03 -2.72
C LEU A 193 11.50 0.30 -3.61
N ILE A 194 12.43 -0.44 -3.02
CA ILE A 194 13.40 -1.26 -3.75
C ILE A 194 12.65 -2.31 -4.60
N GLY A 195 11.69 -3.01 -4.03
CA GLY A 195 10.88 -4.02 -4.72
C GLY A 195 10.13 -3.45 -5.93
N SER A 196 9.49 -2.30 -5.78
CA SER A 196 8.78 -1.63 -6.88
C SER A 196 9.74 -1.06 -7.94
N SER A 197 10.94 -0.64 -7.55
CA SER A 197 12.00 -0.24 -8.48
C SER A 197 12.45 -1.41 -9.35
N ILE A 198 12.68 -2.58 -8.74
CA ILE A 198 13.03 -3.81 -9.47
C ILE A 198 11.91 -4.21 -10.43
N ALA A 199 10.64 -4.12 -10.02
CA ALA A 199 9.49 -4.42 -10.86
C ALA A 199 9.40 -3.51 -12.10
N SER A 200 9.88 -2.29 -12.02
CA SER A 200 9.95 -1.35 -13.15
C SER A 200 10.97 -1.78 -14.21
N LEU A 201 12.02 -2.50 -13.80
CA LEU A 201 13.09 -3.00 -14.66
C LEU A 201 12.80 -4.42 -15.16
N VAL A 202 12.39 -5.30 -14.28
CA VAL A 202 12.18 -6.71 -14.56
C VAL A 202 10.78 -7.13 -14.12
N GLN A 203 9.99 -7.70 -15.03
CA GLN A 203 8.63 -8.17 -14.78
C GLN A 203 8.59 -9.70 -14.92
N TRP A 204 8.89 -10.38 -13.84
CA TRP A 204 8.88 -11.85 -13.71
C TRP A 204 8.14 -12.24 -12.44
N PRO A 205 7.41 -13.34 -12.36
CA PRO A 205 7.04 -14.27 -13.43
C PRO A 205 5.99 -13.72 -14.39
N SER A 206 5.67 -14.50 -15.42
CA SER A 206 4.64 -14.12 -16.38
C SER A 206 3.26 -14.01 -15.74
N LYS A 207 2.32 -13.33 -16.41
CA LYS A 207 0.94 -13.07 -15.93
C LYS A 207 0.23 -14.30 -15.37
N LYS A 208 0.51 -15.50 -15.92
CA LYS A 208 -0.13 -16.77 -15.53
C LYS A 208 0.42 -17.33 -14.22
N TYR A 209 1.71 -17.16 -13.96
CA TYR A 209 2.40 -17.80 -12.84
C TYR A 209 2.59 -16.88 -11.63
N LEU A 210 2.20 -15.59 -11.75
CA LEU A 210 2.36 -14.61 -10.69
C LEU A 210 1.61 -14.99 -9.39
N VAL A 211 0.51 -15.73 -9.51
CA VAL A 211 -0.28 -16.17 -8.36
C VAL A 211 0.52 -17.06 -7.40
N ILE A 212 1.47 -17.86 -7.91
CA ILE A 212 2.24 -18.81 -7.09
C ILE A 212 3.04 -18.06 -6.01
N PRO A 213 4.01 -17.19 -6.35
CA PRO A 213 4.77 -16.48 -5.32
C PRO A 213 3.91 -15.51 -4.51
N VAL A 214 2.81 -15.01 -5.05
CA VAL A 214 1.87 -14.14 -4.32
C VAL A 214 1.19 -14.93 -3.20
N VAL A 215 0.69 -16.13 -3.47
CA VAL A 215 0.05 -16.98 -2.45
C VAL A 215 1.07 -17.44 -1.40
N TRP A 216 2.31 -17.73 -1.79
CA TRP A 216 3.37 -18.12 -0.86
C TRP A 216 3.65 -17.04 0.21
N ARG A 217 3.31 -15.78 -0.04
CA ARG A 217 3.43 -14.72 0.95
C ARG A 217 2.62 -14.96 2.24
N VAL A 218 1.62 -15.83 2.20
CA VAL A 218 0.87 -16.21 3.42
C VAL A 218 1.79 -16.75 4.51
N LEU A 219 2.92 -17.33 4.15
CA LEU A 219 3.91 -17.85 5.10
C LEU A 219 4.54 -16.77 5.99
N TYR A 220 4.50 -15.50 5.58
CA TYR A 220 4.94 -14.42 6.45
C TYR A 220 4.07 -14.30 7.72
N ILE A 221 2.79 -14.70 7.67
CA ILE A 221 1.90 -14.62 8.83
C ILE A 221 2.46 -15.45 10.01
N PRO A 222 2.66 -16.78 9.89
CA PRO A 222 3.26 -17.54 10.97
C PRO A 222 4.70 -17.10 11.29
N LEU A 223 5.52 -16.70 10.30
CA LEU A 223 6.87 -16.25 10.55
C LEU A 223 6.92 -15.04 11.49
N PHE A 224 6.07 -14.03 11.27
CA PHE A 224 5.99 -12.86 12.16
C PHE A 224 5.43 -13.18 13.53
N LEU A 225 4.46 -14.11 13.62
CA LEU A 225 3.92 -14.55 14.91
C LEU A 225 4.93 -15.35 15.72
N PHE A 226 5.90 -16.02 15.08
CA PHE A 226 7.00 -16.72 15.75
C PHE A 226 8.13 -15.81 16.20
N CYS A 227 8.20 -14.56 15.70
CA CYS A 227 9.08 -13.54 16.22
C CYS A 227 8.61 -13.06 17.61
N ASN A 228 9.39 -12.16 18.23
CA ASN A 228 9.07 -11.58 19.55
C ASN A 228 7.93 -10.54 19.48
N TYR A 229 6.77 -10.96 18.95
CA TYR A 229 5.55 -10.15 18.88
C TYR A 229 4.90 -10.06 20.23
N GLN A 230 4.79 -8.87 20.80
CA GLN A 230 4.22 -8.59 22.12
C GLN A 230 3.02 -7.65 21.95
N PRO A 231 1.80 -8.19 21.76
CA PRO A 231 0.61 -7.35 21.62
C PRO A 231 0.32 -6.62 22.94
N LYS A 232 -0.14 -5.38 22.83
CA LYS A 232 -0.49 -4.56 24.00
C LYS A 232 -1.65 -5.18 24.76
N ASP A 233 -1.56 -5.18 26.10
CA ASP A 233 -2.61 -5.63 27.04
C ASP A 233 -3.05 -7.11 26.90
N ILE A 234 -2.29 -7.93 26.19
CA ILE A 234 -2.60 -9.35 25.98
C ILE A 234 -1.38 -10.21 26.31
N ALA A 235 -1.54 -11.14 27.24
CA ALA A 235 -0.49 -12.10 27.57
C ALA A 235 -0.32 -13.11 26.43
N ARG A 236 0.89 -13.25 25.94
CA ARG A 236 1.27 -14.20 24.91
C ARG A 236 1.44 -15.60 25.48
N VAL A 237 0.79 -16.61 24.86
CA VAL A 237 0.94 -18.04 25.19
C VAL A 237 1.82 -18.74 24.16
N LEU A 238 1.76 -18.30 22.89
CA LEU A 238 2.57 -18.86 21.82
C LEU A 238 4.07 -18.64 22.09
N PRO A 239 4.92 -19.69 22.10
CA PRO A 239 6.35 -19.53 22.34
C PRO A 239 7.02 -18.71 21.23
N VAL A 240 8.11 -17.99 21.60
CA VAL A 240 8.93 -17.26 20.65
C VAL A 240 9.97 -18.24 20.10
N TYR A 241 9.88 -18.56 18.80
CA TYR A 241 10.84 -19.44 18.12
C TYR A 241 11.98 -18.66 17.47
N ILE A 242 11.73 -17.41 17.06
CA ILE A 242 12.70 -16.55 16.40
C ILE A 242 13.10 -15.43 17.37
N ASN A 243 14.16 -15.69 18.15
CA ASN A 243 14.71 -14.76 19.16
C ASN A 243 15.86 -13.90 18.62
N ASN A 244 16.20 -14.01 17.34
CA ASN A 244 17.30 -13.26 16.73
C ASN A 244 16.76 -12.08 15.92
N ASP A 245 17.10 -10.86 16.33
CA ASP A 245 16.66 -9.62 15.68
C ASP A 245 17.16 -9.49 14.24
N TRP A 246 18.31 -10.07 13.89
CA TRP A 246 18.78 -10.10 12.51
C TRP A 246 17.95 -11.01 11.60
N VAL A 247 17.49 -12.16 12.13
CA VAL A 247 16.59 -13.06 11.40
C VAL A 247 15.26 -12.36 11.14
N TYR A 248 14.71 -11.70 12.16
CA TYR A 248 13.53 -10.88 12.02
C TYR A 248 13.73 -9.76 10.97
N PHE A 249 14.88 -9.08 10.97
CA PHE A 249 15.22 -8.07 9.98
C PHE A 249 15.19 -8.63 8.54
N VAL A 250 15.78 -9.80 8.31
CA VAL A 250 15.76 -10.46 6.99
C VAL A 250 14.32 -10.81 6.56
N ILE A 251 13.48 -11.30 7.47
CA ILE A 251 12.07 -11.58 7.21
C ILE A 251 11.33 -10.29 6.83
N ALA A 252 11.56 -9.20 7.57
CA ALA A 252 10.97 -7.89 7.29
C ALA A 252 11.40 -7.33 5.93
N VAL A 253 12.69 -7.41 5.60
CA VAL A 253 13.25 -6.99 4.30
C VAL A 253 12.61 -7.78 3.15
N THR A 254 12.56 -9.11 3.25
CA THR A 254 11.98 -9.95 2.19
C THR A 254 10.48 -9.73 2.04
N MET A 255 9.77 -9.49 3.14
CA MET A 255 8.35 -9.12 3.11
C MET A 255 8.13 -7.79 2.38
N GLY A 256 8.91 -6.76 2.69
CA GLY A 256 8.81 -5.45 2.06
C GLY A 256 9.16 -5.49 0.58
N VAL A 257 10.30 -6.10 0.20
CA VAL A 257 10.70 -6.25 -1.21
C VAL A 257 9.63 -6.99 -2.01
N SER A 258 9.14 -8.13 -1.49
CA SER A 258 8.09 -8.90 -2.18
C SER A 258 6.77 -8.14 -2.27
N SER A 259 6.43 -7.32 -1.27
CA SER A 259 5.24 -6.47 -1.30
C SER A 259 5.31 -5.44 -2.43
N GLY A 260 6.37 -4.64 -2.47
CA GLY A 260 6.56 -3.64 -3.51
C GLY A 260 6.68 -4.23 -4.90
N TYR A 261 7.38 -5.36 -5.03
CA TYR A 261 7.56 -6.03 -6.30
C TYR A 261 6.24 -6.59 -6.87
N PHE A 262 5.57 -7.46 -6.13
CA PHE A 262 4.37 -8.13 -6.64
C PHE A 262 3.17 -7.20 -6.77
N SER A 263 3.03 -6.18 -5.92
CA SER A 263 2.01 -5.16 -6.09
C SER A 263 2.21 -4.37 -7.40
N SER A 264 3.44 -3.97 -7.69
CA SER A 264 3.77 -3.24 -8.92
C SER A 264 3.53 -4.11 -10.17
N VAL A 265 4.01 -5.36 -10.16
CA VAL A 265 3.85 -6.28 -11.30
C VAL A 265 2.37 -6.59 -11.56
N SER A 266 1.58 -6.87 -10.51
CA SER A 266 0.16 -7.17 -10.66
C SER A 266 -0.64 -5.97 -11.19
N MET A 267 -0.35 -4.78 -10.70
CA MET A 267 -0.97 -3.53 -11.17
C MET A 267 -0.59 -3.19 -12.62
N MET A 268 0.66 -3.45 -13.03
CA MET A 268 1.09 -3.28 -14.43
C MET A 268 0.47 -4.32 -15.37
N TYR A 269 0.21 -5.54 -14.89
CA TYR A 269 -0.38 -6.60 -15.71
C TYR A 269 -1.90 -6.43 -15.86
N CYS A 270 -2.59 -5.85 -14.89
CA CYS A 270 -4.05 -5.72 -14.90
C CYS A 270 -4.60 -5.06 -16.17
N PRO A 271 -4.15 -3.87 -16.59
CA PRO A 271 -4.62 -3.24 -17.83
C PRO A 271 -4.26 -4.01 -19.10
N ARG A 272 -3.22 -4.86 -19.05
CA ARG A 272 -2.78 -5.69 -20.19
C ARG A 272 -3.64 -6.96 -20.41
N MET A 273 -4.60 -7.22 -19.53
CA MET A 273 -5.51 -8.37 -19.66
C MET A 273 -6.71 -8.08 -20.55
N VAL A 274 -6.94 -6.81 -20.84
CA VAL A 274 -8.08 -6.31 -21.62
C VAL A 274 -7.63 -5.52 -22.84
N GLU A 275 -8.57 -5.26 -23.74
CA GLU A 275 -8.34 -4.37 -24.87
C GLU A 275 -8.00 -2.94 -24.37
N SER A 276 -7.16 -2.23 -25.13
CA SER A 276 -6.67 -0.90 -24.74
C SER A 276 -7.79 0.09 -24.39
N GLN A 277 -8.93 -0.03 -25.05
CA GLN A 277 -10.13 0.79 -24.79
C GLN A 277 -10.71 0.62 -23.38
N HIS A 278 -10.48 -0.54 -22.73
CA HIS A 278 -10.96 -0.88 -21.40
C HIS A 278 -9.88 -0.80 -20.33
N SER A 279 -8.67 -0.39 -20.69
CA SER A 279 -7.51 -0.34 -19.78
C SER A 279 -7.75 0.55 -18.56
N ALA A 280 -8.42 1.68 -18.73
CA ALA A 280 -8.78 2.57 -17.63
C ALA A 280 -9.70 1.90 -16.61
N THR A 281 -10.74 1.22 -17.07
CA THR A 281 -11.66 0.44 -16.22
C THR A 281 -10.93 -0.69 -15.49
N ALA A 282 -10.02 -1.39 -16.16
CA ALA A 282 -9.18 -2.42 -15.55
C ALA A 282 -8.26 -1.84 -14.47
N GLY A 283 -7.66 -0.65 -14.70
CA GLY A 283 -6.85 0.05 -13.70
C GLY A 283 -7.66 0.45 -12.46
N MET A 284 -8.89 0.93 -12.66
CA MET A 284 -9.81 1.25 -11.56
C MET A 284 -10.20 -0.01 -10.75
N PHE A 285 -10.46 -1.15 -11.42
CA PHE A 285 -10.68 -2.42 -10.72
C PHE A 285 -9.44 -2.87 -9.94
N GLY A 286 -8.24 -2.67 -10.50
CA GLY A 286 -6.97 -2.91 -9.79
C GLY A 286 -6.86 -2.09 -8.51
N ALA A 287 -7.17 -0.78 -8.58
CA ALA A 287 -7.18 0.09 -7.41
C ALA A 287 -8.25 -0.31 -6.37
N ALA A 288 -9.45 -0.70 -6.83
CA ALA A 288 -10.49 -1.21 -5.94
C ALA A 288 -10.06 -2.49 -5.22
N SER A 289 -9.42 -3.44 -5.95
CA SER A 289 -8.87 -4.67 -5.36
C SER A 289 -7.76 -4.37 -4.34
N LEU A 290 -6.90 -3.39 -4.61
CA LEU A 290 -5.88 -2.90 -3.68
C LEU A 290 -6.53 -2.42 -2.38
N ILE A 291 -7.50 -1.50 -2.47
CA ILE A 291 -8.19 -0.93 -1.31
C ILE A 291 -8.93 -2.02 -0.52
N THR A 292 -9.58 -2.95 -1.21
CA THR A 292 -10.27 -4.09 -0.56
C THR A 292 -9.27 -5.00 0.17
N GLY A 293 -8.09 -5.24 -0.43
CA GLY A 293 -7.01 -6.00 0.20
C GLY A 293 -6.47 -5.32 1.47
N ILE A 294 -6.29 -3.98 1.42
CA ILE A 294 -5.90 -3.18 2.60
C ILE A 294 -6.95 -3.34 3.71
N PHE A 295 -8.22 -3.09 3.39
CA PHE A 295 -9.31 -3.15 4.37
C PHE A 295 -9.42 -4.53 5.03
N THR A 296 -9.49 -5.59 4.23
CA THR A 296 -9.61 -6.96 4.75
C THR A 296 -8.36 -7.40 5.50
N GLY A 297 -7.16 -6.97 5.07
CA GLY A 297 -5.90 -7.24 5.77
C GLY A 297 -5.86 -6.59 7.16
N ILE A 298 -6.28 -5.33 7.27
CA ILE A 298 -6.38 -4.63 8.56
C ILE A 298 -7.41 -5.32 9.47
N MET A 299 -8.59 -5.69 8.95
CA MET A 299 -9.58 -6.43 9.74
C MET A 299 -9.00 -7.76 10.24
N PHE A 300 -8.26 -8.47 9.39
CA PHE A 300 -7.63 -9.73 9.77
C PHE A 300 -6.51 -9.52 10.80
N SER A 301 -5.78 -8.40 10.76
CA SER A 301 -4.73 -8.10 11.74
C SER A 301 -5.25 -8.01 13.18
N MET A 302 -6.52 -7.65 13.37
CA MET A 302 -7.17 -7.62 14.69
C MET A 302 -7.33 -9.01 15.34
N VAL A 303 -7.23 -10.07 14.54
CA VAL A 303 -7.29 -11.47 15.03
C VAL A 303 -5.92 -11.93 15.55
N MET A 304 -4.81 -11.30 15.12
CA MET A 304 -3.44 -11.73 15.46
C MET A 304 -3.15 -11.76 16.97
N PRO A 305 -3.56 -10.76 17.77
CA PRO A 305 -3.36 -10.82 19.23
C PRO A 305 -4.06 -12.03 19.85
N SER A 306 -5.29 -12.34 19.42
CA SER A 306 -6.04 -13.49 19.91
C SER A 306 -5.40 -14.82 19.51
N LEU A 307 -4.77 -14.91 18.35
CA LEU A 307 -4.06 -16.11 17.91
C LEU A 307 -2.86 -16.42 18.82
N VAL A 308 -2.04 -15.42 19.18
CA VAL A 308 -0.87 -15.64 20.04
C VAL A 308 -1.25 -15.86 21.52
N ALA A 309 -2.46 -15.43 21.93
CA ALA A 309 -2.98 -15.64 23.29
C ALA A 309 -3.60 -17.03 23.48
N ASN A 310 -4.22 -17.61 22.44
CA ASN A 310 -5.04 -18.82 22.58
C ASN A 310 -4.41 -20.07 21.93
N VAL A 311 -3.43 -19.90 21.04
CA VAL A 311 -2.78 -21.03 20.38
C VAL A 311 -1.56 -21.46 21.18
N SER A 312 -1.68 -22.54 21.95
CA SER A 312 -0.54 -23.28 22.49
C SER A 312 -0.18 -24.38 21.51
N LEU A 313 0.96 -24.24 20.81
CA LEU A 313 1.54 -25.38 20.11
C LEU A 313 2.13 -26.29 21.19
N GLY A 314 1.45 -27.39 21.50
CA GLY A 314 1.84 -28.38 22.52
C GLY A 314 3.13 -29.16 22.18
N LEU A 315 4.18 -28.42 21.86
CA LEU A 315 5.55 -28.91 21.76
C LEU A 315 6.26 -28.53 23.07
N SER A 316 5.86 -29.26 24.13
CA SER A 316 6.65 -29.31 25.39
C SER A 316 7.80 -30.29 25.23
#